data_f3fcdd7005f1cd554b0d977ef798df9e
#
_entry.id   f3fcdd7005f1cd554b0d977ef798df9e
#
_cell.length_a   1.000
_cell.length_b   1.000
_cell.length_c   1.000
_cell.angle_alpha   90.00
_cell.angle_beta   90.00
_cell.angle_gamma   90.00
#
_symmetry.space_group_name_H-M   'P 1'
#
loop_
_entity.id
_entity.type
_entity.pdbx_description
1 polymer ?
#
loop_
_entity_poly.entity_id
_entity_poly.type
_entity_poly.pdbx_seq_one_letter_code
_entity_poly.pdbx_strand_id
1 'polypeptide(L)'
;MLAPPGRRVVDSVTVLLPVPPSVNALYRHGGGKGPHKSDVYRAWIDGAGWRLQAQRPGRVPGPYVLLLAVPRTSRMDHDNSVKAVSDLLQRHGVVDNDRNAVRALLEWHAEHDEVAVTVRGLSDGAALEPIAPVRPPLEAVA
;
A
#
# COMPACT_ATOMS: atom_id res chain seq x y z
N MET A 1 0.80 -4.57 -22.35
CA MET A 1 1.98 -3.87 -21.80
C MET A 1 2.98 -4.90 -21.33
N LEU A 2 4.16 -4.86 -21.88
CA LEU A 2 5.22 -5.73 -21.43
C LEU A 2 5.56 -5.39 -19.98
N ALA A 3 5.66 -6.41 -19.15
CA ALA A 3 6.21 -6.22 -17.82
C ALA A 3 7.57 -5.54 -17.96
N PRO A 4 7.90 -4.53 -17.16
CA PRO A 4 9.23 -3.96 -17.19
C PRO A 4 10.26 -5.09 -17.02
N PRO A 5 11.41 -5.01 -17.68
CA PRO A 5 12.44 -6.03 -17.55
C PRO A 5 12.67 -6.30 -16.08
N GLY A 6 12.73 -7.58 -15.73
CA GLY A 6 12.57 -8.10 -14.40
C GLY A 6 13.21 -7.25 -13.32
N ARG A 7 12.42 -6.76 -12.41
CA ARG A 7 12.93 -6.10 -11.21
C ARG A 7 13.78 -7.10 -10.44
N ARG A 8 14.88 -6.63 -9.92
CA ARG A 8 15.74 -7.46 -9.07
C ARG A 8 14.94 -7.90 -7.83
N VAL A 9 14.98 -9.18 -7.51
CA VAL A 9 14.37 -9.70 -6.28
C VAL A 9 15.15 -9.19 -5.07
N VAL A 10 14.43 -8.65 -4.11
CA VAL A 10 14.99 -8.10 -2.87
C VAL A 10 14.13 -8.54 -1.69
N ASP A 11 14.70 -8.47 -0.49
CA ASP A 11 13.98 -8.82 0.74
C ASP A 11 13.07 -7.71 1.23
N SER A 12 13.40 -6.48 0.92
CA SER A 12 12.66 -5.32 1.38
C SER A 12 12.80 -4.15 0.40
N VAL A 13 11.73 -3.37 0.31
CA VAL A 13 11.68 -2.15 -0.49
C VAL A 13 11.10 -1.05 0.38
N THR A 14 11.71 0.13 0.34
CA THR A 14 11.10 1.34 0.90
C THR A 14 11.07 2.42 -0.17
N VAL A 15 9.91 2.99 -0.41
CA VAL A 15 9.70 4.04 -1.41
C VAL A 15 8.85 5.16 -0.82
N LEU A 16 8.97 6.34 -1.42
CA LEU A 16 8.13 7.49 -1.10
C LEU A 16 7.14 7.70 -2.25
N LEU A 17 5.88 7.89 -1.90
CA LEU A 17 4.81 8.12 -2.88
C LEU A 17 4.01 9.35 -2.50
N PRO A 18 3.44 10.06 -3.49
CA PRO A 18 2.48 11.11 -3.18
C PRO A 18 1.31 10.55 -2.38
N VAL A 19 0.71 11.38 -1.55
CA VAL A 19 -0.47 10.97 -0.76
C VAL A 19 -1.63 10.66 -1.72
N PRO A 20 -2.26 9.48 -1.60
CA PRO A 20 -3.43 9.18 -2.41
C PRO A 20 -4.58 10.14 -2.14
N PRO A 21 -5.45 10.39 -3.12
CA PRO A 21 -6.64 11.22 -2.89
C PRO A 21 -7.61 10.56 -1.91
N SER A 22 -8.49 11.35 -1.31
CA SER A 22 -9.51 10.86 -0.38
C SER A 22 -10.49 9.91 -1.08
N VAL A 23 -11.23 9.12 -0.29
CA VAL A 23 -12.22 8.17 -0.81
C VAL A 23 -13.25 8.84 -1.72
N ASN A 24 -13.70 10.02 -1.37
CA ASN A 24 -14.67 10.75 -2.16
C ASN A 24 -14.13 11.17 -3.53
N ALA A 25 -12.81 11.18 -3.69
CA ALA A 25 -12.13 11.52 -4.92
C ALA A 25 -11.61 10.30 -5.68
N LEU A 26 -11.67 9.07 -5.12
CA LEU A 26 -11.18 7.87 -5.78
C LEU A 26 -12.11 7.37 -6.88
N TYR A 27 -13.41 7.39 -6.61
CA TYR A 27 -14.41 6.83 -7.51
C TYR A 27 -15.56 7.82 -7.71
N ARG A 28 -16.15 7.79 -8.90
CA ARG A 28 -17.36 8.53 -9.23
C ARG A 28 -18.49 7.56 -9.47
N HIS A 29 -19.71 7.98 -9.13
CA HIS A 29 -20.94 7.29 -9.41
C HIS A 29 -21.77 8.14 -10.37
N GLY A 30 -22.31 7.54 -11.41
CA GLY A 30 -23.18 8.25 -12.35
C GLY A 30 -23.15 7.66 -13.74
N GLY A 31 -24.06 8.12 -14.60
CA GLY A 31 -24.13 7.70 -16.00
C GLY A 31 -24.51 6.24 -16.23
N GLY A 32 -25.10 5.57 -15.26
CA GLY A 32 -25.56 4.19 -15.39
C GLY A 32 -24.46 3.13 -15.47
N LYS A 33 -23.22 3.50 -15.20
CA LYS A 33 -22.07 2.61 -15.33
C LYS A 33 -21.43 2.17 -14.01
N GLY A 34 -22.09 2.35 -12.89
CA GLY A 34 -21.53 2.02 -11.60
C GLY A 34 -20.29 2.86 -11.24
N PRO A 35 -19.60 2.54 -10.13
CA PRO A 35 -18.44 3.31 -9.70
C PRO A 35 -17.27 3.14 -10.68
N HIS A 36 -16.59 4.22 -10.98
CA HIS A 36 -15.41 4.26 -11.81
C HIS A 36 -14.35 5.20 -11.21
N LYS A 37 -13.11 5.00 -11.58
CA LYS A 37 -12.01 5.83 -11.08
C LYS A 37 -12.20 7.27 -11.52
N SER A 38 -12.08 8.20 -10.58
CA SER A 38 -12.11 9.62 -10.88
C SER A 38 -10.86 10.05 -11.65
N ASP A 39 -10.93 11.23 -12.30
CA ASP A 39 -9.77 11.80 -12.96
C ASP A 39 -8.65 12.13 -11.98
N VAL A 40 -9.02 12.53 -10.76
CA VAL A 40 -8.05 12.79 -9.67
C VAL A 40 -7.32 11.52 -9.31
N TYR A 41 -8.02 10.40 -9.19
CA TYR A 41 -7.39 9.12 -8.88
C TYR A 41 -6.48 8.65 -10.01
N ARG A 42 -6.94 8.77 -11.26
CA ARG A 42 -6.11 8.42 -12.42
C ARG A 42 -4.82 9.24 -12.48
N ALA A 43 -4.92 10.55 -12.22
CA ALA A 43 -3.75 11.41 -12.15
C ALA A 43 -2.79 10.98 -11.05
N TRP A 44 -3.32 10.58 -9.89
CA TRP A 44 -2.49 10.05 -8.81
C TRP A 44 -1.79 8.76 -9.22
N ILE A 45 -2.52 7.82 -9.83
CA ILE A 45 -1.93 6.55 -10.31
C ILE A 45 -0.76 6.82 -11.25
N ASP A 46 -0.93 7.74 -12.18
CA ASP A 46 0.12 8.09 -13.14
C ASP A 46 1.31 8.75 -12.45
N GLY A 47 1.08 9.76 -11.65
CA GLY A 47 2.14 10.48 -10.94
C GLY A 47 2.87 9.62 -9.93
N ALA A 48 2.14 8.86 -9.13
CA ALA A 48 2.72 7.94 -8.17
C ALA A 48 3.47 6.80 -8.86
N GLY A 49 2.97 6.32 -9.99
CA GLY A 49 3.67 5.33 -10.79
C GLY A 49 5.03 5.82 -11.28
N TRP A 50 5.09 7.05 -11.79
CA TRP A 50 6.35 7.68 -12.18
C TRP A 50 7.31 7.81 -10.99
N ARG A 51 6.79 8.27 -9.86
CA ARG A 51 7.55 8.42 -8.62
C ARG A 51 8.12 7.09 -8.14
N LEU A 52 7.30 6.06 -8.20
CA LEU A 52 7.69 4.70 -7.83
C LEU A 52 8.83 4.19 -8.73
N GLN A 53 8.64 4.28 -10.04
CA GLN A 53 9.63 3.79 -10.99
C GLN A 53 10.95 4.55 -10.92
N ALA A 54 10.90 5.85 -10.67
CA ALA A 54 12.11 6.66 -10.54
C ALA A 54 13.00 6.23 -9.38
N GLN A 55 12.43 5.61 -8.37
CA GLN A 55 13.16 5.08 -7.21
C GLN A 55 13.73 3.68 -7.46
N ARG A 56 13.43 3.08 -8.60
CA ARG A 56 13.91 1.76 -9.02
C ARG A 56 13.75 0.68 -7.95
N PRO A 57 12.55 0.47 -7.43
CA PRO A 57 12.33 -0.53 -6.40
C PRO A 57 12.58 -1.93 -6.95
N GLY A 58 13.05 -2.82 -6.10
CA GLY A 58 13.11 -4.23 -6.43
C GLY A 58 11.73 -4.87 -6.38
N ARG A 59 11.69 -6.18 -6.55
CA ARG A 59 10.49 -7.01 -6.40
C ARG A 59 10.61 -7.85 -5.14
N VAL A 60 9.55 -7.86 -4.35
CA VAL A 60 9.43 -8.70 -3.16
C VAL A 60 8.42 -9.80 -3.47
N PRO A 61 8.88 -11.02 -3.81
CA PRO A 61 7.98 -12.12 -4.12
C PRO A 61 7.39 -12.77 -2.86
N GLY A 62 6.23 -13.38 -3.03
CA GLY A 62 5.58 -14.14 -1.99
C GLY A 62 5.00 -13.30 -0.86
N PRO A 63 4.80 -13.91 0.32
CA PRO A 63 4.21 -13.22 1.47
C PRO A 63 5.05 -12.02 1.93
N TYR A 64 4.38 -10.94 2.31
CA TYR A 64 5.05 -9.73 2.75
C TYR A 64 4.25 -8.99 3.82
N VAL A 65 4.94 -8.11 4.53
CA VAL A 65 4.35 -7.13 5.44
C VAL A 65 4.39 -5.78 4.75
N LEU A 66 3.26 -5.08 4.78
CA LEU A 66 3.14 -3.72 4.24
C LEU A 66 3.11 -2.73 5.40
N LEU A 67 3.99 -1.74 5.34
CA LEU A 67 4.06 -0.66 6.32
C LEU A 67 3.85 0.67 5.60
N LEU A 68 2.89 1.46 6.04
CA LEU A 68 2.62 2.79 5.51
C LEU A 68 2.82 3.83 6.61
N ALA A 69 3.69 4.79 6.37
CA ALA A 69 3.79 5.98 7.19
C ALA A 69 3.15 7.14 6.42
N VAL A 70 2.00 7.59 6.87
CA VAL A 70 1.17 8.58 6.18
C VAL A 70 1.33 9.94 6.86
N PRO A 71 1.49 11.04 6.10
CA PRO A 71 1.56 12.38 6.69
C PRO A 71 0.36 12.66 7.58
N ARG A 72 0.61 13.19 8.76
CA ARG A 72 -0.44 13.47 9.74
C ARG A 72 -1.45 14.52 9.27
N THR A 73 -1.05 15.34 8.33
CA THR A 73 -1.89 16.36 7.71
C THR A 73 -2.81 15.80 6.62
N SER A 74 -2.62 14.54 6.26
CA SER A 74 -3.44 13.87 5.26
C SER A 74 -4.88 13.71 5.75
N ARG A 75 -5.84 13.93 4.85
CA ARG A 75 -7.27 13.67 5.08
C ARG A 75 -7.69 12.30 4.58
N MET A 76 -6.73 11.48 4.24
CA MET A 76 -6.97 10.17 3.67
C MET A 76 -7.44 9.20 4.75
N ASP A 77 -8.45 8.40 4.43
CA ASP A 77 -8.85 7.28 5.27
C ASP A 77 -7.81 6.16 5.16
N HIS A 78 -7.58 5.46 6.27
CA HIS A 78 -6.60 4.38 6.34
C HIS A 78 -6.82 3.32 5.26
N ASP A 79 -8.04 2.84 5.15
CA ASP A 79 -8.39 1.76 4.22
C ASP A 79 -8.09 2.13 2.77
N ASN A 80 -8.33 3.38 2.41
CA ASN A 80 -8.11 3.85 1.05
C ASN A 80 -6.64 4.04 0.73
N SER A 81 -5.84 4.46 1.71
CA SER A 81 -4.40 4.54 1.54
C SER A 81 -3.81 3.16 1.28
N VAL A 82 -4.21 2.17 2.08
CA VAL A 82 -3.74 0.79 1.92
C VAL A 82 -4.13 0.25 0.54
N LYS A 83 -5.40 0.44 0.15
CA LYS A 83 -5.89 -0.05 -1.14
C LYS A 83 -5.17 0.60 -2.32
N ALA A 84 -5.09 1.92 -2.33
CA ALA A 84 -4.47 2.65 -3.45
C ALA A 84 -2.99 2.28 -3.61
N VAL A 85 -2.25 2.21 -2.50
CA VAL A 85 -0.84 1.84 -2.52
C VAL A 85 -0.67 0.38 -2.93
N SER A 86 -1.48 -0.53 -2.39
CA SER A 86 -1.39 -1.96 -2.73
C SER A 86 -1.63 -2.20 -4.22
N ASP A 87 -2.65 -1.55 -4.78
CA ASP A 87 -2.95 -1.66 -6.21
C ASP A 87 -1.78 -1.14 -7.07
N LEU A 88 -1.16 -0.05 -6.64
CA LEU A 88 -0.02 0.53 -7.36
C LEU A 88 1.20 -0.40 -7.32
N LEU A 89 1.52 -0.95 -6.15
CA LEU A 89 2.65 -1.87 -6.00
C LEU A 89 2.48 -3.12 -6.86
N GLN A 90 1.28 -3.67 -6.89
CA GLN A 90 0.97 -4.83 -7.73
C GLN A 90 1.05 -4.48 -9.21
N ARG A 91 0.48 -3.36 -9.60
CA ARG A 91 0.48 -2.90 -10.99
C ARG A 91 1.89 -2.74 -11.56
N HIS A 92 2.83 -2.29 -10.74
CA HIS A 92 4.22 -2.07 -11.15
C HIS A 92 5.14 -3.25 -10.83
N GLY A 93 4.61 -4.35 -10.35
CA GLY A 93 5.37 -5.58 -10.11
C GLY A 93 6.34 -5.52 -8.94
N VAL A 94 6.15 -4.61 -8.00
CA VAL A 94 6.91 -4.61 -6.74
C VAL A 94 6.48 -5.79 -5.87
N VAL A 95 5.20 -6.11 -5.90
CA VAL A 95 4.64 -7.33 -5.31
C VAL A 95 3.89 -8.09 -6.41
N ASP A 96 3.80 -9.40 -6.24
CA ASP A 96 3.13 -10.25 -7.25
C ASP A 96 1.62 -10.18 -7.12
N ASN A 97 1.11 -10.10 -5.88
CA ASN A 97 -0.32 -10.05 -5.61
C ASN A 97 -0.53 -9.38 -4.25
N ASP A 98 -1.50 -8.49 -4.16
CA ASP A 98 -1.84 -7.82 -2.91
C ASP A 98 -2.38 -8.78 -1.83
N ARG A 99 -2.87 -9.94 -2.23
CA ARG A 99 -3.28 -11.01 -1.30
C ARG A 99 -2.11 -11.61 -0.52
N ASN A 100 -0.90 -11.39 -0.99
CA ASN A 100 0.30 -11.86 -0.28
C ASN A 100 0.63 -11.01 0.94
N ALA A 101 -0.04 -9.88 1.12
CA ALA A 101 0.13 -9.05 2.32
C ALA A 101 -0.48 -9.78 3.52
N VAL A 102 0.37 -10.32 4.38
CA VAL A 102 -0.07 -11.03 5.59
C VAL A 102 -0.32 -10.09 6.75
N ARG A 103 0.15 -8.86 6.63
CA ARG A 103 -0.05 -7.79 7.60
C ARG A 103 0.09 -6.45 6.91
N ALA A 104 -0.78 -5.52 7.24
CA ALA A 104 -0.65 -4.14 6.82
C ALA A 104 -0.75 -3.26 8.06
N LEU A 105 0.24 -2.39 8.25
CA LEU A 105 0.28 -1.42 9.32
C LEU A 105 0.28 -0.02 8.73
N LEU A 106 -0.54 0.85 9.27
CA LEU A 106 -0.57 2.24 8.89
C LEU A 106 -0.35 3.10 10.12
N GLU A 107 0.60 4.00 10.01
CA GLU A 107 0.93 4.94 11.08
C GLU A 107 0.89 6.37 10.56
N TRP A 108 0.46 7.30 11.42
CA TRP A 108 0.59 8.71 11.14
C TRP A 108 2.03 9.15 11.38
N HIS A 109 2.55 9.94 10.46
CA HIS A 109 3.91 10.45 10.57
C HIS A 109 3.94 11.96 10.38
N ALA A 110 4.55 12.69 11.31
CA ALA A 110 4.50 14.14 11.34
C ALA A 110 5.49 14.84 10.40
N GLU A 111 6.52 14.12 9.93
CA GLU A 111 7.70 14.74 9.31
C GLU A 111 7.76 14.65 7.80
N HIS A 112 6.82 14.01 7.15
CA HIS A 112 6.86 13.79 5.70
C HIS A 112 5.64 14.38 4.99
N ASP A 113 5.86 14.85 3.77
CA ASP A 113 4.80 15.29 2.87
C ASP A 113 4.30 14.15 1.97
N GLU A 114 5.07 13.08 1.90
CA GLU A 114 4.76 11.90 1.10
C GLU A 114 4.49 10.69 1.99
N VAL A 115 3.82 9.68 1.43
CA VAL A 115 3.64 8.39 2.11
C VAL A 115 4.93 7.60 1.99
N ALA A 116 5.49 7.17 3.11
CA ALA A 116 6.60 6.21 3.10
C ALA A 116 6.01 4.80 3.10
N VAL A 117 6.38 4.02 2.11
CA VAL A 117 5.87 2.66 1.90
C VAL A 117 7.00 1.68 2.05
N THR A 118 6.87 0.75 2.97
CA THR A 118 7.83 -0.35 3.13
C THR A 118 7.13 -1.68 2.86
N VAL A 119 7.71 -2.47 1.98
CA VAL A 119 7.32 -3.86 1.73
C VAL A 119 8.46 -4.73 2.22
N ARG A 120 8.18 -5.59 3.19
CA ARG A 120 9.17 -6.51 3.74
C ARG A 120 8.73 -7.94 3.50
N GLY A 121 9.51 -8.68 2.72
CA GLY A 121 9.24 -10.07 2.46
C GLY A 121 9.41 -10.93 3.72
N LEU A 122 8.67 -12.01 3.78
CA LEU A 122 8.81 -13.01 4.81
C LEU A 122 9.55 -14.20 4.22
N SER A 123 10.64 -14.59 4.85
CA SER A 123 11.30 -15.85 4.49
C SER A 123 10.39 -17.02 4.87
N ASP A 124 10.50 -18.10 4.11
CA ASP A 124 9.77 -19.35 4.41
C ASP A 124 9.99 -19.77 5.86
N GLY A 125 8.91 -19.95 6.60
CA GLY A 125 8.96 -20.34 8.00
C GLY A 125 9.15 -19.20 8.99
N ALA A 126 9.26 -17.96 8.54
CA ALA A 126 9.32 -16.83 9.44
C ALA A 126 7.97 -16.61 10.12
N ALA A 127 7.93 -16.76 11.44
CA ALA A 127 6.75 -16.45 12.22
C ALA A 127 6.64 -14.94 12.38
N LEU A 128 5.43 -14.40 12.15
CA LEU A 128 5.14 -13.03 12.51
C LEU A 128 4.99 -12.94 14.01
N GLU A 129 5.69 -11.99 14.62
CA GLU A 129 5.45 -11.69 16.01
C GLU A 129 4.04 -11.16 16.19
N PRO A 130 3.30 -11.63 17.21
CA PRO A 130 1.98 -11.10 17.49
C PRO A 130 2.05 -9.61 17.75
N ILE A 131 1.07 -8.88 17.23
CA ILE A 131 0.88 -7.48 17.60
C ILE A 131 0.00 -7.46 18.84
N ALA A 132 0.54 -6.96 19.95
CA ALA A 132 -0.28 -6.70 21.13
C ALA A 132 -1.16 -5.46 20.89
N PRO A 133 -2.34 -5.39 21.46
CA PRO A 133 -2.92 -6.34 22.40
C PRO A 133 -3.58 -7.50 21.69
N VAL A 134 -3.38 -8.63 22.25
CA VAL A 134 -4.16 -9.79 21.89
C VAL A 134 -5.56 -9.61 22.49
N ARG A 135 -6.55 -10.29 21.96
CA ARG A 135 -7.92 -10.25 22.48
C ARG A 135 -7.94 -10.41 23.98
N PRO A 136 -8.73 -9.61 24.67
CA PRO A 136 -8.98 -9.88 26.08
C PRO A 136 -9.61 -11.27 26.19
N PRO A 137 -9.31 -12.02 27.26
CA PRO A 137 -9.97 -13.32 27.50
C PRO A 137 -11.48 -13.14 27.54
N LEU A 138 -12.22 -14.10 26.99
CA LEU A 138 -13.68 -14.05 26.97
C LEU A 138 -14.27 -13.88 28.38
N GLU A 139 -13.59 -14.41 29.37
CA GLU A 139 -13.99 -14.28 30.78
C GLU A 139 -13.92 -12.85 31.31
N ALA A 140 -13.16 -11.98 30.66
CA ALA A 140 -13.07 -10.57 31.06
C ALA A 140 -14.26 -9.74 30.57
N VAL A 141 -15.20 -10.33 29.86
CA VAL A 141 -16.36 -9.66 29.26
C VAL A 141 -17.65 -9.97 30.04
N ALA A 142 -17.52 -10.42 31.24
CA ALA A 142 -18.69 -10.71 32.10
C ALA A 142 -19.36 -9.42 32.58
#